data_b715b1aacfe41b41f6c2f675f256b87c
#
_entry.id   b715b1aacfe41b41f6c2f675f256b87c
#
_cell.length_a   1.000
_cell.length_b   1.000
_cell.length_c   1.000
_cell.angle_alpha   90.00
_cell.angle_beta   90.00
_cell.angle_gamma   90.00
#
_symmetry.space_group_name_H-M   'P 1'
#
loop_
_entity.id
_entity.type
_entity.pdbx_description
1 polymer ?
#
loop_
_entity_poly.entity_id
_entity_poly.type
_entity_poly.pdbx_seq_one_letter_code
_entity_poly.pdbx_strand_id
1 'polypeptide(L)'
;MSVINLVLIDDHTLFRTGLRFLLEQEEGFNVIGEATDGLSGIKLVEQLRPDVVLLDLDMPTMTGREALPQLLNSQPDLAVLVLTVSEDAADLTECMRLGARGYLLKNINTEFLLQSIYKAVDGDSVLSPEMTSKLVSQLRS
;
A
#
# COMPACT_ATOMS: atom_id res chain seq x y z
N MET A 1 -7.62 13.50 -18.38
CA MET A 1 -7.50 12.38 -17.43
C MET A 1 -6.88 12.86 -16.14
N SER A 2 -7.44 12.44 -15.04
CA SER A 2 -6.89 12.84 -13.75
C SER A 2 -5.66 12.00 -13.40
N VAL A 3 -4.69 12.67 -12.78
CA VAL A 3 -3.48 12.02 -12.29
C VAL A 3 -3.79 11.38 -10.93
N ILE A 4 -3.22 10.21 -10.68
CA ILE A 4 -3.36 9.52 -9.40
C ILE A 4 -2.25 10.03 -8.46
N ASN A 5 -2.65 10.60 -7.35
CA ASN A 5 -1.72 11.12 -6.35
C ASN A 5 -1.40 10.04 -5.32
N LEU A 6 -0.12 9.78 -5.12
CA LEU A 6 0.34 8.72 -4.22
C LEU A 6 1.20 9.26 -3.09
N VAL A 7 1.08 8.61 -1.93
CA VAL A 7 1.99 8.80 -0.80
C VAL A 7 2.63 7.45 -0.50
N LEU A 8 3.94 7.46 -0.25
CA LEU A 8 4.71 6.26 0.09
C LEU A 8 5.05 6.31 1.58
N ILE A 9 4.70 5.25 2.30
CA ILE A 9 5.01 5.12 3.73
C ILE A 9 5.83 3.86 3.92
N ASP A 10 7.16 4.02 4.07
CA ASP A 10 8.11 2.90 4.12
C ASP A 10 9.42 3.41 4.72
N ASP A 11 9.98 2.70 5.68
CA ASP A 11 11.23 3.10 6.33
C ASP A 11 12.48 2.66 5.55
N HIS A 12 12.34 1.83 4.51
CA HIS A 12 13.45 1.40 3.68
C HIS A 12 13.77 2.47 2.63
N THR A 13 14.73 3.32 2.95
CA THR A 13 15.06 4.46 2.07
C THR A 13 15.42 4.04 0.65
N LEU A 14 16.25 3.02 0.50
CA LEU A 14 16.68 2.58 -0.83
C LEU A 14 15.49 2.05 -1.65
N PHE A 15 14.67 1.23 -1.05
CA PHE A 15 13.48 0.70 -1.72
C PHE A 15 12.53 1.84 -2.11
N ARG A 16 12.27 2.74 -1.18
CA ARG A 16 11.35 3.87 -1.40
C ARG A 16 11.85 4.79 -2.53
N THR A 17 13.16 5.07 -2.55
CA THR A 17 13.77 5.90 -3.61
C THR A 17 13.60 5.24 -4.98
N GLY A 18 13.86 3.94 -5.07
CA GLY A 18 13.67 3.21 -6.32
C GLY A 18 12.22 3.15 -6.75
N LEU A 19 11.32 2.93 -5.81
CA LEU A 19 9.88 2.87 -6.07
C LEU A 19 9.38 4.23 -6.58
N ARG A 20 9.80 5.31 -5.94
CA ARG A 20 9.43 6.66 -6.38
C ARG A 20 9.89 6.91 -7.81
N PHE A 21 11.15 6.59 -8.11
CA PHE A 21 11.69 6.76 -9.45
C PHE A 21 10.84 6.00 -10.49
N LEU A 22 10.52 4.76 -10.18
CA LEU A 22 9.73 3.91 -11.05
C LEU A 22 8.32 4.47 -11.29
N LEU A 23 7.66 4.90 -10.22
CA LEU A 23 6.31 5.45 -10.33
C LEU A 23 6.28 6.77 -11.09
N GLU A 24 7.31 7.60 -10.93
CA GLU A 24 7.37 8.88 -11.62
C GLU A 24 7.61 8.75 -13.13
N GLN A 25 7.98 7.56 -13.62
CA GLN A 25 8.07 7.30 -15.06
C GLN A 25 6.68 7.17 -15.70
N GLU A 26 5.63 6.92 -14.92
CA GLU A 26 4.27 6.81 -15.42
C GLU A 26 3.62 8.19 -15.43
N GLU A 27 3.11 8.60 -16.59
CA GLU A 27 2.46 9.90 -16.72
C GLU A 27 1.20 10.05 -15.86
N GLY A 28 0.52 8.93 -15.60
CA GLY A 28 -0.70 8.93 -14.81
C GLY A 28 -0.50 9.01 -13.30
N PHE A 29 0.74 9.00 -12.83
CA PHE A 29 1.05 8.97 -11.40
C PHE A 29 1.82 10.20 -10.95
N ASN A 30 1.54 10.63 -9.72
CA ASN A 30 2.27 11.73 -9.10
C ASN A 30 2.53 11.36 -7.63
N VAL A 31 3.79 11.16 -7.27
CA VAL A 31 4.18 10.89 -5.88
C VAL A 31 4.27 12.22 -5.16
N ILE A 32 3.28 12.52 -4.33
CA ILE A 32 3.16 13.82 -3.69
C ILE A 32 3.78 13.87 -2.29
N GLY A 33 4.15 12.72 -1.73
CA GLY A 33 4.81 12.71 -0.42
C GLY A 33 5.36 11.35 -0.05
N GLU A 34 6.27 11.36 0.91
CA GLU A 34 6.90 10.17 1.46
C GLU A 34 7.02 10.30 2.97
N ALA A 35 6.86 9.20 3.67
CA ALA A 35 7.07 9.15 5.12
C ALA A 35 7.84 7.88 5.47
N THR A 36 8.57 7.92 6.57
CA THR A 36 9.42 6.82 7.02
C THR A 36 8.83 6.03 8.18
N ASP A 37 7.71 6.47 8.73
CA ASP A 37 7.02 5.78 9.82
C ASP A 37 5.51 6.04 9.74
N GLY A 38 4.76 5.27 10.52
CA GLY A 38 3.31 5.32 10.48
C GLY A 38 2.73 6.66 10.93
N LEU A 39 3.27 7.23 12.00
CA LEU A 39 2.74 8.48 12.56
C LEU A 39 2.93 9.64 11.58
N SER A 40 4.14 9.78 11.03
CA SER A 40 4.42 10.80 10.02
C SER A 40 3.56 10.60 8.78
N GLY A 41 3.36 9.34 8.40
CA GLY A 41 2.51 8.99 7.26
C GLY A 41 1.06 9.42 7.44
N ILE A 42 0.50 9.17 8.62
CA ILE A 42 -0.86 9.57 8.94
C ILE A 42 -1.03 11.08 8.82
N LYS A 43 -0.09 11.84 9.41
CA LYS A 43 -0.13 13.30 9.34
C LYS A 43 -0.04 13.80 7.90
N LEU A 44 0.83 13.18 7.12
CA LEU A 44 1.04 13.56 5.73
C LEU A 44 -0.22 13.31 4.90
N VAL A 45 -0.86 12.17 5.10
CA VAL A 45 -2.11 11.84 4.40
C VAL A 45 -3.23 12.81 4.78
N GLU A 46 -3.33 13.19 6.04
CA GLU A 46 -4.31 14.19 6.47
C GLU A 46 -4.13 15.52 5.76
N GLN A 47 -2.89 15.92 5.53
CA GLN A 47 -2.58 17.17 4.84
C GLN A 47 -2.79 17.11 3.34
N LEU A 48 -2.32 16.04 2.71
CA LEU A 48 -2.23 15.94 1.26
C LEU A 48 -3.43 15.26 0.60
N ARG A 49 -4.14 14.40 1.34
CA ARG A 49 -5.30 13.66 0.88
C ARG A 49 -5.07 12.97 -0.47
N PRO A 50 -4.12 12.03 -0.51
CA PRO A 50 -3.80 11.33 -1.75
C PRO A 50 -4.92 10.38 -2.18
N ASP A 51 -4.82 9.85 -3.39
CA ASP A 51 -5.74 8.84 -3.88
C ASP A 51 -5.33 7.44 -3.41
N VAL A 52 -4.03 7.21 -3.30
CA VAL A 52 -3.45 5.90 -2.96
C VAL A 52 -2.30 6.07 -1.98
N VAL A 53 -2.21 5.16 -1.03
CA VAL A 53 -1.03 5.02 -0.16
C VAL A 53 -0.43 3.65 -0.40
N LEU A 54 0.88 3.59 -0.63
CA LEU A 54 1.64 2.34 -0.59
C LEU A 54 2.26 2.26 0.78
N LEU A 55 1.87 1.25 1.55
CA LEU A 55 2.16 1.15 2.98
C LEU A 55 2.95 -0.11 3.30
N ASP A 56 4.13 0.05 3.89
CA ASP A 56 4.90 -1.06 4.42
C ASP A 56 4.36 -1.46 5.80
N LEU A 57 4.48 -2.73 6.15
CA LEU A 57 4.03 -3.23 7.45
C LEU A 57 5.08 -3.06 8.53
N ASP A 58 6.36 -3.29 8.21
CA ASP A 58 7.42 -3.31 9.20
C ASP A 58 8.11 -1.96 9.29
N MET A 59 7.66 -1.15 10.25
CA MET A 59 8.21 0.18 10.49
C MET A 59 8.41 0.39 11.98
N PRO A 60 9.39 1.21 12.37
CA PRO A 60 9.60 1.51 13.78
C PRO A 60 8.44 2.35 14.36
N THR A 61 8.25 2.27 15.65
CA THR A 61 7.30 3.05 16.43
C THR A 61 5.83 2.66 16.18
N MET A 62 5.38 2.72 14.95
CA MET A 62 4.03 2.34 14.56
C MET A 62 4.11 1.46 13.32
N THR A 63 3.59 0.24 13.40
CA THR A 63 3.56 -0.69 12.27
C THR A 63 2.53 -0.26 11.25
N GLY A 64 2.64 -0.82 10.04
CA GLY A 64 1.64 -0.55 9.00
C GLY A 64 0.25 -1.01 9.40
N ARG A 65 0.15 -2.13 10.13
CA ARG A 65 -1.15 -2.62 10.61
C ARG A 65 -1.80 -1.65 11.60
N GLU A 66 -1.00 -1.00 12.42
CA GLU A 66 -1.50 0.02 13.36
C GLU A 66 -1.90 1.30 12.63
N ALA A 67 -1.14 1.67 11.59
CA ALA A 67 -1.41 2.88 10.81
C ALA A 67 -2.66 2.75 9.93
N LEU A 68 -2.90 1.56 9.40
CA LEU A 68 -3.96 1.33 8.42
C LEU A 68 -5.35 1.78 8.88
N PRO A 69 -5.85 1.39 10.05
CA PRO A 69 -7.18 1.87 10.48
C PRO A 69 -7.22 3.38 10.69
N GLN A 70 -6.12 3.98 11.12
CA GLN A 70 -6.09 5.43 11.32
C GLN A 70 -6.12 6.18 9.99
N LEU A 71 -5.44 5.66 8.97
CA LEU A 71 -5.48 6.23 7.63
C LEU A 71 -6.90 6.20 7.07
N LEU A 72 -7.58 5.06 7.19
CA LEU A 72 -8.93 4.89 6.68
C LEU A 72 -9.98 5.64 7.49
N ASN A 73 -9.72 5.84 8.79
CA ASN A 73 -10.60 6.66 9.62
C ASN A 73 -10.56 8.12 9.17
N SER A 74 -9.37 8.60 8.83
CA SER A 74 -9.17 9.96 8.35
C SER A 74 -9.72 10.18 6.94
N GLN A 75 -9.58 9.17 6.08
CA GLN A 75 -9.97 9.25 4.68
C GLN A 75 -10.56 7.90 4.24
N PRO A 76 -11.88 7.69 4.44
CA PRO A 76 -12.50 6.38 4.18
C PRO A 76 -12.40 5.88 2.73
N ASP A 77 -12.30 6.78 1.76
CA ASP A 77 -12.19 6.41 0.35
C ASP A 77 -10.76 6.13 -0.10
N LEU A 78 -9.78 6.29 0.79
CA LEU A 78 -8.38 6.10 0.46
C LEU A 78 -8.12 4.65 0.05
N ALA A 79 -7.41 4.47 -1.06
CA ALA A 79 -6.95 3.15 -1.47
C ALA A 79 -5.60 2.89 -0.80
N VAL A 80 -5.56 2.00 0.18
CA VAL A 80 -4.32 1.61 0.83
C VAL A 80 -3.89 0.26 0.28
N LEU A 81 -2.73 0.23 -0.37
CA LEU A 81 -2.10 -0.99 -0.85
C LEU A 81 -0.93 -1.29 0.06
N VAL A 82 -0.97 -2.43 0.72
CA VAL A 82 0.17 -2.90 1.51
C VAL A 82 1.23 -3.42 0.55
N LEU A 83 2.47 -3.00 0.75
CA LEU A 83 3.61 -3.42 -0.07
C LEU A 83 4.70 -3.87 0.89
N THR A 84 4.91 -5.17 1.01
CA THR A 84 5.69 -5.76 2.10
C THR A 84 6.50 -6.97 1.65
N VAL A 85 7.49 -7.35 2.45
CA VAL A 85 8.21 -8.61 2.24
C VAL A 85 7.52 -9.79 2.95
N SER A 86 6.52 -9.53 3.78
CA SER A 86 5.86 -10.57 4.57
C SER A 86 4.95 -11.46 3.72
N GLU A 87 5.21 -12.76 3.73
CA GLU A 87 4.35 -13.75 3.10
C GLU A 87 3.45 -14.46 4.11
N ASP A 88 3.34 -13.92 5.31
CA ASP A 88 2.54 -14.51 6.39
C ASP A 88 1.05 -14.34 6.11
N ALA A 89 0.33 -15.44 6.08
CA ALA A 89 -1.12 -15.43 5.86
C ALA A 89 -1.88 -14.64 6.94
N ALA A 90 -1.36 -14.64 8.16
CA ALA A 90 -1.97 -13.86 9.25
C ALA A 90 -1.88 -12.37 8.99
N ASP A 91 -0.75 -11.89 8.47
CA ASP A 91 -0.59 -10.48 8.11
C ASP A 91 -1.55 -10.11 6.98
N LEU A 92 -1.65 -10.95 5.97
CA LEU A 92 -2.58 -10.76 4.86
C LEU A 92 -4.02 -10.62 5.36
N THR A 93 -4.46 -11.61 6.14
CA THR A 93 -5.83 -11.66 6.64
C THR A 93 -6.16 -10.44 7.47
N GLU A 94 -5.25 -10.06 8.36
CA GLU A 94 -5.44 -8.90 9.23
C GLU A 94 -5.53 -7.61 8.42
N CYS A 95 -4.64 -7.41 7.46
CA CYS A 95 -4.66 -6.21 6.63
C CYS A 95 -5.94 -6.08 5.81
N MET A 96 -6.39 -7.19 5.23
CA MET A 96 -7.63 -7.17 4.45
C MET A 96 -8.84 -6.91 5.33
N ARG A 97 -8.85 -7.47 6.55
CA ARG A 97 -9.92 -7.23 7.52
C ARG A 97 -9.96 -5.76 7.95
N LEU A 98 -8.79 -5.13 8.07
CA LEU A 98 -8.68 -3.72 8.46
C LEU A 98 -9.01 -2.75 7.32
N GLY A 99 -9.24 -3.26 6.12
CA GLY A 99 -9.71 -2.44 5.01
C GLY A 99 -8.69 -2.12 3.92
N ALA A 100 -7.52 -2.78 3.93
CA ALA A 100 -6.56 -2.61 2.83
C ALA A 100 -7.22 -3.06 1.53
N ARG A 101 -6.97 -2.33 0.44
CA ARG A 101 -7.48 -2.70 -0.87
C ARG A 101 -6.60 -3.70 -1.57
N GLY A 102 -5.38 -3.88 -1.12
CA GLY A 102 -4.52 -4.90 -1.68
C GLY A 102 -3.36 -5.23 -0.78
N TYR A 103 -2.73 -6.36 -1.08
CA TYR A 103 -1.58 -6.86 -0.35
C TYR A 103 -0.59 -7.40 -1.37
N LEU A 104 0.49 -6.66 -1.56
CA LEU A 104 1.48 -6.94 -2.59
C LEU A 104 2.84 -7.20 -1.96
N LEU A 105 3.56 -8.17 -2.53
CA LEU A 105 4.92 -8.44 -2.09
C LEU A 105 5.88 -7.50 -2.79
N LYS A 106 6.94 -7.09 -2.10
CA LYS A 106 7.92 -6.15 -2.65
C LYS A 106 8.70 -6.68 -3.84
N ASN A 107 8.64 -7.99 -4.09
CA ASN A 107 9.32 -8.61 -5.23
C ASN A 107 8.45 -8.75 -6.49
N ILE A 108 7.25 -8.17 -6.50
CA ILE A 108 6.39 -8.23 -7.69
C ILE A 108 7.04 -7.46 -8.83
N ASN A 109 6.66 -7.81 -10.07
CA ASN A 109 7.18 -7.07 -11.20
C ASN A 109 6.48 -5.71 -11.31
N THR A 110 7.14 -4.79 -12.00
CA THR A 110 6.68 -3.42 -12.16
C THR A 110 5.29 -3.33 -12.78
N GLU A 111 5.06 -4.09 -13.83
CA GLU A 111 3.78 -4.08 -14.55
C GLU A 111 2.62 -4.43 -13.63
N PHE A 112 2.78 -5.47 -12.82
CA PHE A 112 1.74 -5.88 -11.87
C PHE A 112 1.47 -4.79 -10.83
N LEU A 113 2.53 -4.13 -10.34
CA LEU A 113 2.37 -3.03 -9.39
C LEU A 113 1.58 -1.87 -9.99
N LEU A 114 1.94 -1.45 -11.20
CA LEU A 114 1.26 -0.33 -11.85
C LEU A 114 -0.22 -0.64 -12.09
N GLN A 115 -0.52 -1.83 -12.58
CA GLN A 115 -1.91 -2.25 -12.79
C GLN A 115 -2.68 -2.34 -11.49
N SER A 116 -2.02 -2.81 -10.43
CA SER A 116 -2.65 -2.91 -9.10
C SER A 116 -3.07 -1.54 -8.57
N ILE A 117 -2.26 -0.52 -8.80
CA ILE A 117 -2.60 0.84 -8.37
C ILE A 117 -3.84 1.34 -9.12
N TYR A 118 -3.89 1.15 -10.44
CA TYR A 118 -5.07 1.54 -11.21
C TYR A 118 -6.33 0.82 -10.76
N LYS A 119 -6.23 -0.49 -10.51
CA LYS A 119 -7.37 -1.29 -10.05
C LYS A 119 -7.85 -0.85 -8.67
N ALA A 120 -6.91 -0.57 -7.76
CA ALA A 120 -7.27 -0.15 -6.41
C ALA A 120 -8.01 1.19 -6.41
N VAL A 121 -7.61 2.11 -7.26
CA VAL A 121 -8.29 3.39 -7.41
C VAL A 121 -9.71 3.20 -7.90
N ASP A 122 -9.95 2.21 -8.76
CA ASP A 122 -11.28 1.87 -9.27
C ASP A 122 -12.13 1.09 -8.25
N GLY A 123 -11.59 0.80 -7.08
CA GLY A 123 -12.32 0.09 -6.03
C GLY A 123 -12.12 -1.41 -5.98
N ASP A 124 -11.27 -1.96 -6.86
CA ASP A 124 -10.99 -3.40 -6.86
C ASP A 124 -10.02 -3.78 -5.76
N SER A 125 -10.11 -5.03 -5.31
CA SER A 125 -9.13 -5.62 -4.40
C SER A 125 -8.06 -6.33 -5.21
N VAL A 126 -6.79 -6.22 -4.79
CA VAL A 126 -5.67 -6.84 -5.49
C VAL A 126 -4.75 -7.58 -4.53
N LEU A 127 -4.27 -8.74 -4.97
CA LEU A 127 -3.31 -9.55 -4.21
C LEU A 127 -2.20 -10.01 -5.13
N SER A 128 -0.98 -10.08 -4.61
CA SER A 128 0.09 -10.79 -5.31
C SER A 128 -0.34 -12.24 -5.52
N PRO A 129 -0.02 -12.86 -6.66
CA PRO A 129 -0.44 -14.24 -6.92
C PRO A 129 -0.08 -15.24 -5.81
N GLU A 130 1.11 -15.11 -5.23
CA GLU A 130 1.56 -15.96 -4.13
C GLU A 130 0.63 -15.82 -2.91
N MET A 131 0.14 -14.61 -2.66
CA MET A 131 -0.73 -14.37 -1.52
C MET A 131 -2.16 -14.83 -1.77
N THR A 132 -2.60 -14.87 -3.01
CA THR A 132 -3.90 -15.42 -3.36
C THR A 132 -4.00 -16.87 -2.92
N SER A 133 -2.98 -17.68 -3.20
CA SER A 133 -2.94 -19.08 -2.78
C SER A 133 -3.00 -19.22 -1.27
N LYS A 134 -2.30 -18.34 -0.54
CA LYS A 134 -2.29 -18.37 0.91
C LYS A 134 -3.65 -18.02 1.51
N LEU A 135 -4.34 -17.06 0.91
CA LEU A 135 -5.68 -16.70 1.35
C LEU A 135 -6.66 -17.87 1.17
N VAL A 136 -6.60 -18.54 0.03
CA VAL A 136 -7.44 -19.71 -0.23
C VAL A 136 -7.16 -20.81 0.79
N SER A 137 -5.90 -21.07 1.12
CA SER A 137 -5.52 -22.06 2.14
C SER A 137 -6.11 -21.72 3.50
N GLN A 138 -6.11 -20.44 3.87
CA GLN A 138 -6.70 -19.99 5.14
C GLN A 138 -8.20 -20.25 5.18
N LEU A 139 -8.88 -20.07 4.06
CA LEU A 139 -10.32 -20.29 3.99
C LEU A 139 -10.69 -21.78 4.10
N ARG A 140 -9.77 -22.68 3.77
CA ARG A 140 -9.99 -24.13 3.81
C ARG A 140 -9.64 -24.75 5.15
N SER A 141 -8.88 -24.06 5.97
CA SER A 141 -8.41 -24.63 7.25
C SER A 141 -9.41 -24.47 8.39
#